data_18e45b1bf4d2eb318becc3af19122549
#
_entry.id   18e45b1bf4d2eb318becc3af19122549
#
_cell.length_a   1.000
_cell.length_b   1.000
_cell.length_c   1.000
_cell.angle_alpha   90.00
_cell.angle_beta   90.00
_cell.angle_gamma   90.00
#
_symmetry.space_group_name_H-M   'P 1'
#
loop_
_entity.id
_entity.type
_entity.pdbx_description
1 polymer ?
#
loop_
_entity_poly.entity_id
_entity_poly.type
_entity_poly.pdbx_seq_one_letter_code
_entity_poly.pdbx_strand_id
1 'polypeptide(L)'
;MERRGIPNRLTYLSDKPTLRIEMKTVDTGERKEMFGRVARHVIQTQTQTPLEGSRSQPQETVTDGWYIDFDEGLPCDRKFPEGKTSRGYLSAGNLNQPMERPEFVTVGEAEKGFPLVALTTTKGAYKLPDGTLKQTETKMERRVTEFEEGPLDPALFEIPAGFKGVDHLERYSPADLAGQRAGFVAAS
;
A
#
# COMPACT_ATOMS: atom_id res chain seq x y z
N MET A 1 17.73 2.24 33.98
CA MET A 1 17.63 2.70 32.56
C MET A 1 16.17 2.62 32.13
N GLU A 2 15.45 3.72 32.22
CA GLU A 2 14.06 3.79 31.84
C GLU A 2 13.92 3.66 30.31
N ARG A 3 13.19 2.65 29.86
CA ARG A 3 12.81 2.53 28.43
C ARG A 3 11.85 3.69 28.13
N ARG A 4 12.34 4.72 27.47
CA ARG A 4 11.45 5.72 26.87
C ARG A 4 10.57 5.00 25.87
N GLY A 5 9.32 4.71 26.29
CA GLY A 5 8.32 4.14 25.45
C GLY A 5 8.08 5.05 24.26
N ILE A 6 8.21 4.52 23.04
CA ILE A 6 7.74 5.19 21.84
C ILE A 6 6.26 5.46 22.08
N PRO A 7 5.79 6.71 21.99
CA PRO A 7 4.37 6.99 22.16
C PRO A 7 3.60 6.29 21.03
N ASN A 8 2.99 5.15 21.37
CA ASN A 8 2.26 4.30 20.42
C ASN A 8 0.82 4.78 20.25
N ARG A 9 0.59 6.08 20.40
CA ARG A 9 -0.72 6.68 20.24
C ARG A 9 -0.75 7.49 18.95
N LEU A 10 -1.34 6.89 17.91
CA LEU A 10 -1.72 7.63 16.72
C LEU A 10 -2.64 8.77 17.15
N THR A 11 -2.22 10.01 16.91
CA THR A 11 -3.04 11.19 17.17
C THR A 11 -3.78 11.52 15.89
N TYR A 12 -5.10 11.66 15.97
CA TYR A 12 -5.94 12.05 14.84
C TYR A 12 -6.24 13.56 14.89
N LEU A 13 -6.49 14.16 13.73
CA LEU A 13 -6.87 15.56 13.58
C LEU A 13 -8.19 15.88 14.27
N SER A 14 -9.10 14.90 14.32
CA SER A 14 -10.45 15.02 14.88
C SER A 14 -10.95 13.68 15.41
N ASP A 15 -11.90 13.72 16.33
CA ASP A 15 -12.65 12.53 16.78
C ASP A 15 -13.70 12.10 15.76
N LYS A 16 -14.07 12.98 14.83
CA LYS A 16 -14.95 12.68 13.69
C LYS A 16 -14.11 12.33 12.46
N PRO A 17 -14.66 11.58 11.50
CA PRO A 17 -14.00 11.38 10.20
C PRO A 17 -13.69 12.71 9.53
N THR A 18 -12.44 12.84 9.05
CA THR A 18 -11.95 14.00 8.30
C THR A 18 -11.76 13.69 6.82
N LEU A 19 -11.84 12.41 6.46
CA LEU A 19 -11.64 11.93 5.12
C LEU A 19 -12.61 10.81 4.81
N ARG A 20 -13.32 10.87 3.68
CA ARG A 20 -14.11 9.76 3.17
C ARG A 20 -13.36 9.11 2.02
N ILE A 21 -13.22 7.79 2.09
CA ILE A 21 -12.62 6.96 1.05
C ILE A 21 -13.68 5.99 0.58
N GLU A 22 -14.20 6.22 -0.62
CA GLU A 22 -15.17 5.35 -1.26
C GLU A 22 -14.43 4.43 -2.25
N MET A 23 -14.66 3.13 -2.14
CA MET A 23 -14.13 2.11 -3.04
C MET A 23 -15.29 1.46 -3.78
N LYS A 24 -15.33 1.61 -5.09
CA LYS A 24 -16.31 1.01 -5.98
C LYS A 24 -15.63 0.00 -6.88
N THR A 25 -16.20 -1.20 -6.97
CA THR A 25 -15.72 -2.27 -7.85
C THR A 25 -16.81 -2.67 -8.82
N VAL A 26 -16.46 -2.78 -10.10
CA VAL A 26 -17.36 -3.18 -11.18
C VAL A 26 -16.68 -4.27 -11.99
N ASP A 27 -17.24 -5.49 -11.99
CA ASP A 27 -16.94 -6.51 -12.99
C ASP A 27 -17.71 -6.14 -14.28
N THR A 28 -17.00 -5.92 -15.37
CA THR A 28 -17.62 -5.51 -16.64
C THR A 28 -18.35 -6.65 -17.35
N GLY A 29 -18.12 -7.88 -16.90
CA GLY A 29 -18.61 -9.10 -17.58
C GLY A 29 -17.66 -9.58 -18.68
N GLU A 30 -16.67 -8.81 -19.08
CA GLU A 30 -15.69 -9.24 -20.07
C GLU A 30 -14.75 -10.30 -19.51
N ARG A 31 -14.38 -11.25 -20.38
CA ARG A 31 -13.49 -12.37 -20.04
C ARG A 31 -12.44 -12.54 -21.14
N LYS A 32 -11.23 -12.89 -20.74
CA LYS A 32 -10.11 -13.11 -21.65
C LYS A 32 -9.22 -14.23 -21.12
N GLU A 33 -8.75 -15.08 -22.02
CA GLU A 33 -7.74 -16.08 -21.65
C GLU A 33 -6.35 -15.43 -21.59
N MET A 34 -5.67 -15.63 -20.45
CA MET A 34 -4.32 -15.13 -20.18
C MET A 34 -3.57 -16.18 -19.35
N PHE A 35 -2.38 -16.57 -19.78
CA PHE A 35 -1.55 -17.60 -19.12
C PHE A 35 -2.32 -18.89 -18.82
N GLY A 36 -3.19 -19.34 -19.75
CA GLY A 36 -4.00 -20.55 -19.58
C GLY A 36 -5.15 -20.44 -18.55
N ARG A 37 -5.46 -19.22 -18.09
CA ARG A 37 -6.54 -18.94 -17.14
C ARG A 37 -7.52 -17.92 -17.70
N VAL A 38 -8.77 -18.01 -17.27
CA VAL A 38 -9.80 -17.02 -17.63
C VAL A 38 -9.65 -15.81 -16.70
N ALA A 39 -9.23 -14.69 -17.26
CA ALA A 39 -9.16 -13.41 -16.55
C ALA A 39 -10.49 -12.64 -16.69
N ARG A 40 -10.89 -11.96 -15.61
CA ARG A 40 -12.04 -11.06 -15.53
C ARG A 40 -11.59 -9.62 -15.72
N HIS A 41 -12.35 -8.83 -16.47
CA HIS A 41 -12.13 -7.40 -16.58
C HIS A 41 -12.85 -6.65 -15.45
N VAL A 42 -12.11 -5.97 -14.62
CA VAL A 42 -12.63 -5.28 -13.44
C VAL A 42 -12.13 -3.85 -13.39
N ILE A 43 -13.06 -2.94 -13.13
CA ILE A 43 -12.75 -1.53 -12.89
C ILE A 43 -12.97 -1.22 -11.41
N GLN A 44 -11.91 -0.76 -10.76
CA GLN A 44 -11.96 -0.28 -9.38
C GLN A 44 -11.79 1.24 -9.36
N THR A 45 -12.70 1.93 -8.68
CA THR A 45 -12.60 3.38 -8.48
C THR A 45 -12.48 3.66 -6.99
N GLN A 46 -11.43 4.34 -6.59
CA GLN A 46 -11.26 4.88 -5.24
C GLN A 46 -11.40 6.39 -5.30
N THR A 47 -12.39 6.91 -4.59
CA THR A 47 -12.62 8.35 -4.47
C THR A 47 -12.30 8.80 -3.06
N GLN A 48 -11.39 9.75 -2.94
CA GLN A 48 -11.03 10.39 -1.69
C GLN A 48 -11.68 11.76 -1.61
N THR A 49 -12.58 11.95 -0.65
CA THR A 49 -13.30 13.20 -0.43
C THR A 49 -12.90 13.78 0.93
N PRO A 50 -12.24 14.96 0.96
CA PRO A 50 -11.98 15.66 2.20
C PRO A 50 -13.30 16.06 2.90
N LEU A 51 -13.36 15.87 4.21
CA LEU A 51 -14.45 16.31 5.06
C LEU A 51 -14.01 17.51 5.90
N GLU A 52 -14.88 17.98 6.78
CA GLU A 52 -14.59 19.09 7.69
C GLU A 52 -13.34 18.82 8.54
N GLY A 53 -12.40 19.76 8.57
CA GLY A 53 -11.13 19.63 9.28
C GLY A 53 -10.03 18.87 8.56
N SER A 54 -10.29 18.38 7.35
CA SER A 54 -9.28 17.72 6.52
C SER A 54 -8.20 18.68 6.02
N ARG A 55 -6.98 18.16 5.91
CA ARG A 55 -5.85 18.81 5.23
C ARG A 55 -5.58 18.22 3.84
N SER A 56 -6.26 17.13 3.53
CA SER A 56 -6.12 16.44 2.25
C SER A 56 -6.83 17.17 1.13
N GLN A 57 -6.46 16.84 -0.11
CA GLN A 57 -7.14 17.30 -1.31
C GLN A 57 -7.98 16.15 -1.91
N PRO A 58 -9.02 16.47 -2.68
CA PRO A 58 -9.76 15.47 -3.41
C PRO A 58 -8.85 14.67 -4.35
N GLN A 59 -9.07 13.36 -4.40
CA GLN A 59 -8.33 12.46 -5.28
C GLN A 59 -9.23 11.36 -5.81
N GLU A 60 -9.04 11.00 -7.05
CA GLU A 60 -9.68 9.85 -7.69
C GLU A 60 -8.60 8.92 -8.24
N THR A 61 -8.71 7.66 -7.96
CA THR A 61 -7.85 6.61 -8.52
C THR A 61 -8.72 5.57 -9.18
N VAL A 62 -8.52 5.39 -10.48
CA VAL A 62 -9.20 4.36 -11.28
C VAL A 62 -8.17 3.32 -11.66
N THR A 63 -8.46 2.07 -11.32
CA THR A 63 -7.68 0.90 -11.76
C THR A 63 -8.54 0.08 -12.70
N ASP A 64 -8.13 0.00 -13.94
CA ASP A 64 -8.73 -0.80 -15.01
C ASP A 64 -7.81 -2.00 -15.22
N GLY A 65 -8.33 -3.23 -15.02
CA GLY A 65 -7.46 -4.39 -14.99
C GLY A 65 -8.12 -5.73 -15.29
N TRP A 66 -7.24 -6.68 -15.61
CA TRP A 66 -7.58 -8.08 -15.84
C TRP A 66 -7.09 -8.92 -14.67
N TYR A 67 -8.01 -9.60 -14.00
CA TYR A 67 -7.79 -10.33 -12.76
C TYR A 67 -8.11 -11.81 -12.94
N ILE A 68 -7.29 -12.68 -12.40
CA ILE A 68 -7.58 -14.11 -12.28
C ILE A 68 -7.92 -14.45 -10.84
N ASP A 69 -8.76 -15.48 -10.69
CA ASP A 69 -8.97 -16.09 -9.37
C ASP A 69 -7.73 -16.93 -9.05
N PHE A 70 -6.95 -16.43 -8.12
CA PHE A 70 -5.74 -17.06 -7.67
C PHE A 70 -5.75 -17.08 -6.14
N ASP A 71 -5.79 -18.29 -5.60
CA ASP A 71 -5.63 -18.48 -4.15
C ASP A 71 -4.15 -18.42 -3.83
N GLU A 72 -3.69 -17.28 -3.35
CA GLU A 72 -2.28 -17.09 -3.00
C GLU A 72 -1.80 -18.01 -1.88
N GLY A 73 -2.68 -18.83 -1.31
CA GLY A 73 -2.35 -19.87 -0.33
C GLY A 73 -1.60 -19.41 0.92
N LEU A 74 -1.49 -18.12 1.10
CA LEU A 74 -0.93 -17.51 2.29
C LEU A 74 -2.08 -17.08 3.22
N PRO A 75 -2.62 -17.97 4.05
CA PRO A 75 -3.49 -17.54 5.12
C PRO A 75 -2.65 -16.65 6.03
N CYS A 76 -2.65 -15.37 5.76
CA CYS A 76 -2.24 -14.44 6.79
C CYS A 76 -3.29 -14.54 7.88
N ASP A 77 -3.09 -15.44 8.84
CA ASP A 77 -3.91 -15.61 10.05
C ASP A 77 -3.92 -14.36 10.96
N ARG A 78 -3.54 -13.23 10.43
CA ARG A 78 -3.76 -11.95 11.08
C ARG A 78 -5.24 -11.62 10.99
N LYS A 79 -6.00 -12.15 11.95
CA LYS A 79 -7.31 -11.61 12.27
C LYS A 79 -7.13 -10.15 12.62
N PHE A 80 -7.37 -9.28 11.64
CA PHE A 80 -7.51 -7.86 11.93
C PHE A 80 -8.75 -7.71 12.81
N PRO A 81 -8.69 -7.03 13.95
CA PRO A 81 -9.88 -6.74 14.74
C PRO A 81 -10.89 -6.06 13.82
N GLU A 82 -12.15 -6.53 13.85
CA GLU A 82 -13.23 -5.90 13.13
C GLU A 82 -13.23 -4.39 13.38
N GLY A 83 -13.31 -3.59 12.33
CA GLY A 83 -13.29 -2.12 12.40
C GLY A 83 -11.89 -1.47 12.32
N LYS A 84 -10.80 -2.23 12.19
CA LYS A 84 -9.44 -1.69 11.94
C LYS A 84 -8.97 -2.02 10.53
N THR A 85 -9.66 -1.49 9.56
CA THR A 85 -9.27 -1.59 8.17
C THR A 85 -8.03 -0.74 7.88
N SER A 86 -7.10 -1.38 7.21
CA SER A 86 -5.98 -0.88 6.43
C SER A 86 -4.89 -0.10 7.15
N ARG A 87 -3.87 -0.83 7.59
CA ARG A 87 -2.50 -0.32 7.76
C ARG A 87 -1.92 0.27 6.45
N GLY A 88 -2.58 0.08 5.31
CA GLY A 88 -2.10 0.55 4.00
C GLY A 88 -2.23 2.05 3.78
N TYR A 89 -2.98 2.75 4.61
CA TYR A 89 -3.19 4.19 4.49
C TYR A 89 -2.28 5.02 5.42
N LEU A 90 -1.37 4.38 6.12
CA LEU A 90 -0.31 5.10 6.81
C LEU A 90 0.69 5.58 5.74
N SER A 91 0.38 6.72 5.13
CA SER A 91 1.39 7.54 4.47
C SER A 91 2.57 7.64 5.45
N ALA A 92 3.78 7.40 4.95
CA ALA A 92 5.02 7.57 5.71
C ALA A 92 5.28 9.05 6.04
N GLY A 93 4.20 9.80 6.28
CA GLY A 93 4.21 11.15 6.82
C GLY A 93 4.81 11.14 8.22
N ASN A 94 5.38 12.23 8.58
CA ASN A 94 6.02 12.48 9.87
C ASN A 94 5.11 12.01 11.02
N LEU A 95 5.46 10.93 11.69
CA LEU A 95 4.70 10.30 12.78
C LEU A 95 4.39 11.25 13.97
N ASN A 96 4.97 12.44 13.95
CA ASN A 96 4.74 13.50 14.95
C ASN A 96 3.56 14.43 14.59
N GLN A 97 2.91 14.24 13.43
CA GLN A 97 1.75 15.04 13.05
C GLN A 97 0.45 14.25 13.23
N PRO A 98 -0.62 14.92 13.68
CA PRO A 98 -1.94 14.30 13.73
C PRO A 98 -2.35 13.81 12.34
N MET A 99 -2.94 12.62 12.29
CA MET A 99 -3.34 11.94 11.07
C MET A 99 -4.80 12.24 10.72
N GLU A 100 -5.11 12.15 9.44
CA GLU A 100 -6.49 12.10 8.98
C GLU A 100 -7.21 10.89 9.56
N ARG A 101 -8.48 11.05 9.87
CA ARG A 101 -9.36 9.96 10.30
C ARG A 101 -10.23 9.51 9.13
N PRO A 102 -9.88 8.42 8.44
CA PRO A 102 -10.65 7.97 7.29
C PRO A 102 -11.94 7.27 7.71
N GLU A 103 -13.00 7.52 6.95
CA GLU A 103 -14.21 6.72 6.87
C GLU A 103 -14.17 5.94 5.56
N PHE A 104 -14.33 4.63 5.61
CA PHE A 104 -14.32 3.77 4.42
C PHE A 104 -15.73 3.38 4.04
N VAL A 105 -16.05 3.55 2.75
CA VAL A 105 -17.31 3.14 2.13
C VAL A 105 -16.99 2.20 0.98
N THR A 106 -17.58 1.01 0.97
CA THR A 106 -17.39 0.04 -0.11
C THR A 106 -18.69 -0.12 -0.89
N VAL A 107 -18.60 -0.01 -2.22
CA VAL A 107 -19.72 -0.19 -3.15
C VAL A 107 -19.38 -1.35 -4.08
N GLY A 108 -20.21 -2.39 -4.05
CA GLY A 108 -19.94 -3.65 -4.73
C GLY A 108 -19.06 -4.60 -3.91
N GLU A 109 -18.72 -5.73 -4.50
CA GLU A 109 -17.81 -6.69 -3.89
C GLU A 109 -16.36 -6.27 -4.15
N ALA A 110 -15.53 -6.34 -3.10
CA ALA A 110 -14.12 -6.07 -3.24
C ALA A 110 -13.45 -7.11 -4.16
N GLU A 111 -12.62 -6.65 -5.10
CA GLU A 111 -11.83 -7.55 -5.94
C GLU A 111 -10.76 -8.26 -5.10
N LYS A 112 -10.72 -9.58 -5.20
CA LYS A 112 -9.80 -10.46 -4.47
C LYS A 112 -8.83 -11.20 -5.39
N GLY A 113 -9.04 -11.09 -6.72
CA GLY A 113 -8.21 -11.76 -7.70
C GLY A 113 -6.83 -11.12 -7.84
N PHE A 114 -5.94 -11.88 -8.46
CA PHE A 114 -4.59 -11.43 -8.76
C PHE A 114 -4.59 -10.66 -10.11
N PRO A 115 -4.09 -9.40 -10.15
CA PRO A 115 -4.05 -8.61 -11.38
C PRO A 115 -2.92 -9.06 -12.31
N LEU A 116 -3.26 -9.52 -13.50
CA LEU A 116 -2.30 -9.83 -14.57
C LEU A 116 -1.88 -8.59 -15.36
N VAL A 117 -2.84 -7.71 -15.62
CA VAL A 117 -2.62 -6.40 -16.23
C VAL A 117 -3.49 -5.41 -15.50
N ALA A 118 -2.94 -4.27 -15.12
CA ALA A 118 -3.69 -3.19 -14.51
C ALA A 118 -3.12 -1.84 -14.91
N LEU A 119 -3.99 -0.96 -15.40
CA LEU A 119 -3.71 0.46 -15.64
C LEU A 119 -4.35 1.27 -14.52
N THR A 120 -3.54 1.89 -13.70
CA THR A 120 -3.99 2.76 -12.62
C THR A 120 -3.79 4.22 -13.03
N THR A 121 -4.87 4.98 -13.05
CA THR A 121 -4.86 6.42 -13.28
C THR A 121 -5.27 7.13 -12.00
N THR A 122 -4.39 7.96 -11.47
CA THR A 122 -4.66 8.79 -10.28
C THR A 122 -4.75 10.25 -10.69
N LYS A 123 -5.88 10.86 -10.39
CA LYS A 123 -6.13 12.30 -10.56
C LYS A 123 -6.28 12.95 -9.19
N GLY A 124 -5.61 14.05 -8.99
CA GLY A 124 -5.65 14.76 -7.73
C GLY A 124 -5.17 16.20 -7.88
N ALA A 125 -5.05 16.87 -6.75
CA ALA A 125 -4.51 18.22 -6.71
C ALA A 125 -3.56 18.36 -5.53
N TYR A 126 -2.56 19.20 -5.65
CA TYR A 126 -1.76 19.64 -4.51
C TYR A 126 -1.70 21.17 -4.45
N LYS A 127 -1.58 21.66 -3.23
CA LYS A 127 -1.53 23.09 -2.97
C LYS A 127 -0.08 23.58 -3.02
N LEU A 128 0.19 24.54 -3.87
CA LEU A 128 1.48 25.22 -3.94
C LEU A 128 1.68 26.15 -2.72
N PRO A 129 2.93 26.58 -2.44
CA PRO A 129 3.22 27.50 -1.34
C PRO A 129 2.48 28.84 -1.44
N ASP A 130 2.14 29.29 -2.66
CA ASP A 130 1.35 30.50 -2.93
C ASP A 130 -0.16 30.30 -2.73
N GLY A 131 -0.59 29.08 -2.35
CA GLY A 131 -1.98 28.71 -2.15
C GLY A 131 -2.71 28.21 -3.40
N THR A 132 -2.09 28.28 -4.58
CA THR A 132 -2.67 27.81 -5.85
C THR A 132 -2.79 26.28 -5.85
N LEU A 133 -3.92 25.75 -6.35
CA LEU A 133 -4.11 24.32 -6.56
C LEU A 133 -3.60 23.91 -7.94
N LYS A 134 -2.66 22.99 -7.98
CA LYS A 134 -2.17 22.37 -9.21
C LYS A 134 -2.75 20.98 -9.36
N GLN A 135 -3.44 20.75 -10.47
CA GLN A 135 -3.98 19.43 -10.84
C GLN A 135 -2.84 18.51 -11.28
N THR A 136 -2.98 17.24 -10.93
CA THR A 136 -2.06 16.16 -11.32
C THR A 136 -2.80 14.98 -11.87
N GLU A 137 -2.21 14.34 -12.85
CA GLU A 137 -2.61 13.04 -13.34
C GLU A 137 -1.37 12.15 -13.43
N THR A 138 -1.45 10.99 -12.83
CA THR A 138 -0.39 9.98 -12.88
C THR A 138 -0.97 8.68 -13.40
N LYS A 139 -0.27 8.04 -14.33
CA LYS A 139 -0.64 6.74 -14.88
C LYS A 139 0.46 5.74 -14.56
N MET A 140 0.05 4.58 -14.09
CA MET A 140 0.94 3.45 -13.80
C MET A 140 0.35 2.20 -14.45
N GLU A 141 1.11 1.56 -15.31
CA GLU A 141 0.77 0.24 -15.85
C GLU A 141 1.58 -0.83 -15.11
N ARG A 142 0.89 -1.88 -14.72
CA ARG A 142 1.47 -3.12 -14.23
C ARG A 142 1.06 -4.24 -15.15
N ARG A 143 2.04 -5.05 -15.55
CA ARG A 143 1.82 -6.21 -16.42
C ARG A 143 2.65 -7.38 -15.92
N VAL A 144 2.00 -8.51 -15.73
CA VAL A 144 2.67 -9.78 -15.51
C VAL A 144 3.22 -10.23 -16.86
N THR A 145 4.51 -10.51 -16.93
CA THR A 145 5.20 -10.98 -18.13
C THR A 145 5.33 -12.48 -18.17
N GLU A 146 5.35 -13.11 -17.00
CA GLU A 146 5.48 -14.55 -16.84
C GLU A 146 4.69 -14.99 -15.62
N PHE A 147 3.93 -16.06 -15.76
CA PHE A 147 3.13 -16.64 -14.69
C PHE A 147 3.16 -18.17 -14.85
N GLU A 148 3.77 -18.82 -13.92
CA GLU A 148 3.88 -20.28 -13.86
C GLU A 148 3.45 -20.79 -12.50
N GLU A 149 2.78 -21.93 -12.48
CA GLU A 149 2.44 -22.67 -11.28
C GLU A 149 3.25 -23.97 -11.26
N GLY A 150 3.90 -24.23 -10.14
CA GLY A 150 4.68 -25.45 -9.99
C GLY A 150 5.29 -25.60 -8.60
N PRO A 151 5.86 -26.77 -8.31
CA PRO A 151 6.62 -26.95 -7.09
C PRO A 151 7.84 -26.03 -7.11
N LEU A 152 8.02 -25.27 -6.05
CA LEU A 152 9.22 -24.46 -5.87
C LEU A 152 10.38 -25.36 -5.44
N ASP A 153 11.57 -25.06 -5.96
CA ASP A 153 12.78 -25.72 -5.52
C ASP A 153 13.01 -25.46 -4.02
N PRO A 154 13.07 -26.50 -3.17
CA PRO A 154 13.35 -26.35 -1.74
C PRO A 154 14.61 -25.54 -1.43
N ALA A 155 15.60 -25.58 -2.30
CA ALA A 155 16.84 -24.81 -2.15
C ALA A 155 16.63 -23.29 -2.10
N LEU A 156 15.53 -22.78 -2.66
CA LEU A 156 15.16 -21.37 -2.58
C LEU A 156 14.85 -20.90 -1.14
N PHE A 157 14.53 -21.84 -0.25
CA PHE A 157 14.19 -21.58 1.16
C PHE A 157 15.31 -21.94 2.12
N GLU A 158 16.43 -22.44 1.60
CA GLU A 158 17.59 -22.74 2.42
C GLU A 158 18.36 -21.45 2.76
N ILE A 159 18.90 -21.44 3.96
CA ILE A 159 19.75 -20.32 4.39
C ILE A 159 21.07 -20.42 3.63
N PRO A 160 21.46 -19.39 2.83
CA PRO A 160 22.69 -19.45 2.07
C PRO A 160 23.92 -19.69 2.94
N ALA A 161 24.89 -20.44 2.42
CA ALA A 161 26.13 -20.71 3.14
C ALA A 161 26.84 -19.41 3.59
N GLY A 162 27.26 -19.36 4.84
CA GLY A 162 27.91 -18.20 5.42
C GLY A 162 27.00 -17.29 6.25
N PHE A 163 25.68 -17.48 6.19
CA PHE A 163 24.79 -16.81 7.14
C PHE A 163 24.78 -17.55 8.48
N LYS A 164 24.73 -16.77 9.55
CA LYS A 164 24.60 -17.29 10.93
C LYS A 164 23.24 -16.89 11.48
N GLY A 165 22.55 -17.85 12.11
CA GLY A 165 21.34 -17.55 12.87
C GLY A 165 21.68 -16.60 14.02
N VAL A 166 20.84 -15.61 14.24
CA VAL A 166 20.92 -14.70 15.39
C VAL A 166 19.58 -14.69 16.09
N ASP A 167 19.58 -14.71 17.42
CA ASP A 167 18.35 -14.72 18.21
C ASP A 167 17.58 -13.40 18.10
N HIS A 168 18.30 -12.32 17.80
CA HIS A 168 17.71 -10.99 17.56
C HIS A 168 18.61 -10.16 16.65
N LEU A 169 17.98 -9.30 15.88
CA LEU A 169 18.71 -8.31 15.10
C LEU A 169 19.13 -7.15 16.01
N GLU A 170 20.42 -6.84 16.03
CA GLU A 170 20.88 -5.61 16.63
C GLU A 170 20.26 -4.43 15.90
N ARG A 171 19.53 -3.60 16.65
CA ARG A 171 19.02 -2.35 16.10
C ARG A 171 20.17 -1.38 15.98
N TYR A 172 20.60 -1.11 14.77
CA TYR A 172 21.54 -0.03 14.54
C TYR A 172 20.99 1.28 15.12
N SER A 173 21.78 1.93 15.96
CA SER A 173 21.44 3.26 16.46
C SER A 173 21.62 4.28 15.31
N PRO A 174 20.96 5.44 15.35
CA PRO A 174 21.22 6.51 14.38
C PRO A 174 22.71 6.92 14.32
N ALA A 175 23.48 6.74 15.38
CA ALA A 175 24.92 6.98 15.42
C ALA A 175 25.71 5.97 14.60
N ASP A 176 25.30 4.69 14.61
CA ASP A 176 25.96 3.64 13.82
C ASP A 176 25.75 3.86 12.32
N LEU A 177 24.55 4.33 11.92
CA LEU A 177 24.25 4.68 10.54
C LEU A 177 24.99 5.93 10.06
N ALA A 178 25.28 6.89 10.95
CA ALA A 178 26.05 8.08 10.63
C ALA A 178 27.54 7.73 10.40
N GLY A 179 28.10 6.79 11.17
CA GLY A 179 29.47 6.30 11.00
C GLY A 179 29.69 5.56 9.67
N GLN A 180 28.71 4.76 9.22
CA GLN A 180 28.78 4.07 7.94
C GLN A 180 28.73 5.02 6.73
N ARG A 181 27.96 6.12 6.80
CA ARG A 181 27.92 7.14 5.74
C ARG A 181 29.23 7.91 5.61
N ALA A 182 29.93 8.16 6.70
CA ALA A 182 31.23 8.84 6.67
C ALA A 182 32.32 7.97 6.02
N GLY A 183 32.25 6.64 6.13
CA GLY A 183 33.18 5.71 5.52
C GLY A 183 33.02 5.57 3.99
N PHE A 184 31.84 5.85 3.44
CA PHE A 184 31.59 5.74 1.99
C PHE A 184 32.07 6.97 1.19
N VAL A 185 32.30 8.10 1.84
CA VAL A 185 32.77 9.35 1.19
C VAL A 185 34.30 9.43 1.11
N ALA A 186 35.01 8.58 1.85
CA ALA A 186 36.48 8.59 1.90
C ALA A 186 37.17 7.61 0.93
N ALA A 187 36.41 6.91 0.08
CA ALA A 187 36.94 5.91 -0.88
C ALA A 187 36.66 6.24 -2.35
N SER A 188 36.56 7.54 -2.69
CA SER A 188 36.46 8.01 -4.08
C SER A 188 37.56 8.99 -4.40
#